data_7e3711c5e0bc0a197c638b2c73a59903
#
_entry.id   7e3711c5e0bc0a197c638b2c73a59903
#
_cell.length_a   1.000
_cell.length_b   1.000
_cell.length_c   1.000
_cell.angle_alpha   90.00
_cell.angle_beta   90.00
_cell.angle_gamma   90.00
#
_symmetry.space_group_name_H-M   'P 1'
#
loop_
_entity.id
_entity.type
_entity.pdbx_description
1 polymer ?
#
loop_
_entity_poly.entity_id
_entity_poly.type
_entity_poly.pdbx_seq_one_letter_code
_entity_poly.pdbx_strand_id
1 'polypeptide(L)'
;MGEVVATDEFRDWYRGLDDGDARAVTRGVDRLEMLGIRLPFPFSSAVVGSRYALRELRIQSGGRPLRVLYIFDTRRDAVLLLGGDKTGDDRFYERLIPQAERLWETYQKEQGFK
;
A
#
# COMPACT_ATOMS: atom_id res chain seq x y z
N MET A 1 16.45 -9.25 4.73
CA MET A 1 15.49 -8.77 3.75
C MET A 1 14.09 -9.00 4.24
N GLY A 2 13.24 -8.02 4.01
CA GLY A 2 11.86 -8.12 4.42
C GLY A 2 11.00 -8.87 3.42
N GLU A 3 9.84 -9.24 3.87
CA GLU A 3 8.81 -9.87 3.06
C GLU A 3 7.70 -8.85 2.80
N VAL A 4 6.75 -9.23 1.95
CA VAL A 4 5.53 -8.46 1.75
C VAL A 4 4.39 -9.24 2.39
N VAL A 5 3.66 -8.57 3.27
CA VAL A 5 2.48 -9.14 3.92
C VAL A 5 1.30 -8.20 3.66
N ALA A 6 0.09 -8.68 3.82
CA ALA A 6 -1.09 -7.91 3.47
C ALA A 6 -2.19 -8.08 4.51
N THR A 7 -2.91 -6.99 4.76
CA THR A 7 -4.11 -7.03 5.58
C THR A 7 -5.25 -7.69 4.81
N ASP A 8 -6.29 -8.07 5.52
CA ASP A 8 -7.51 -8.59 4.88
C ASP A 8 -8.15 -7.50 4.00
N GLU A 9 -8.09 -6.25 4.42
CA GLU A 9 -8.64 -5.11 3.67
C GLU A 9 -7.95 -4.95 2.32
N PHE A 10 -6.62 -5.08 2.28
CA PHE A 10 -5.91 -5.05 1.01
C PHE A 10 -6.35 -6.24 0.14
N ARG A 11 -6.42 -7.43 0.71
CA ARG A 11 -6.80 -8.63 -0.04
C ARG A 11 -8.21 -8.52 -0.61
N ASP A 12 -9.15 -7.98 0.15
CA ASP A 12 -10.52 -7.79 -0.31
C ASP A 12 -10.57 -6.82 -1.48
N TRP A 13 -9.83 -5.71 -1.38
CA TRP A 13 -9.74 -4.75 -2.47
C TRP A 13 -9.15 -5.42 -3.74
N TYR A 14 -8.07 -6.16 -3.56
CA TYR A 14 -7.37 -6.83 -4.67
C TYR A 14 -8.29 -7.83 -5.38
N ARG A 15 -9.06 -8.59 -4.62
CA ARG A 15 -9.98 -9.58 -5.20
C ARG A 15 -11.08 -8.96 -6.04
N GLY A 16 -11.42 -7.71 -5.77
CA GLY A 16 -12.44 -7.00 -6.53
C GLY A 16 -11.96 -6.37 -7.83
N LEU A 17 -10.65 -6.44 -8.10
CA LEU A 17 -10.09 -5.85 -9.32
C LEU A 17 -10.35 -6.74 -10.53
N ASP A 18 -10.45 -6.11 -11.72
CA ASP A 18 -10.44 -6.89 -12.95
C ASP A 18 -9.03 -7.46 -13.19
N ASP A 19 -8.91 -8.35 -14.19
CA ASP A 19 -7.66 -9.05 -14.45
C ASP A 19 -6.52 -8.10 -14.80
N GLY A 20 -6.80 -7.06 -15.59
CA GLY A 20 -5.78 -6.09 -15.99
C GLY A 20 -5.24 -5.31 -14.80
N ASP A 21 -6.14 -4.82 -13.94
CA ASP A 21 -5.75 -4.09 -12.74
C ASP A 21 -5.02 -5.00 -11.76
N ALA A 22 -5.51 -6.22 -11.56
CA ALA A 22 -4.86 -7.17 -10.68
C ALA A 22 -3.43 -7.47 -11.12
N ARG A 23 -3.21 -7.65 -12.42
CA ARG A 23 -1.86 -7.87 -12.94
C ARG A 23 -0.95 -6.66 -12.72
N ALA A 24 -1.50 -5.45 -12.91
CA ALA A 24 -0.72 -4.22 -12.68
C ALA A 24 -0.32 -4.08 -11.22
N VAL A 25 -1.24 -4.36 -10.31
CA VAL A 25 -0.95 -4.33 -8.86
C VAL A 25 0.08 -5.39 -8.50
N THR A 26 -0.08 -6.61 -9.04
CA THR A 26 0.88 -7.69 -8.78
C THR A 26 2.30 -7.30 -9.21
N ARG A 27 2.45 -6.68 -10.38
CA ARG A 27 3.77 -6.21 -10.83
C ARG A 27 4.36 -5.18 -9.87
N GLY A 28 3.53 -4.28 -9.36
CA GLY A 28 3.97 -3.28 -8.38
C GLY A 28 4.42 -3.92 -7.07
N VAL A 29 3.65 -4.89 -6.59
CA VAL A 29 3.99 -5.61 -5.36
C VAL A 29 5.25 -6.45 -5.54
N ASP A 30 5.41 -7.10 -6.69
CA ASP A 30 6.63 -7.88 -6.99
C ASP A 30 7.86 -6.99 -6.97
N ARG A 31 7.76 -5.79 -7.52
CA ARG A 31 8.85 -4.81 -7.53
C ARG A 31 9.19 -4.38 -6.10
N LEU A 32 8.17 -4.16 -5.27
CA LEU A 32 8.37 -3.83 -3.86
C LEU A 32 9.06 -4.98 -3.13
N GLU A 33 8.63 -6.21 -3.40
CA GLU A 33 9.25 -7.39 -2.77
C GLU A 33 10.72 -7.50 -3.15
N MET A 34 11.05 -7.23 -4.40
CA MET A 34 12.42 -7.31 -4.90
C MET A 34 13.33 -6.22 -4.31
N LEU A 35 12.85 -4.99 -4.23
CA LEU A 35 13.67 -3.83 -3.88
C LEU A 35 13.49 -3.36 -2.43
N GLY A 36 12.37 -3.69 -1.80
CA GLY A 36 12.11 -3.33 -0.41
C GLY A 36 12.23 -1.83 -0.17
N ILE A 37 12.98 -1.46 0.85
CA ILE A 37 13.15 -0.05 1.23
C ILE A 37 13.85 0.78 0.16
N ARG A 38 14.45 0.15 -0.83
CA ARG A 38 15.16 0.84 -1.92
C ARG A 38 14.27 1.14 -3.13
N LEU A 39 13.00 0.74 -3.08
CA LEU A 39 12.10 1.01 -4.21
C LEU A 39 11.96 2.52 -4.41
N PRO A 40 12.37 3.06 -5.57
CA PRO A 40 12.43 4.52 -5.74
C PRO A 40 11.16 5.09 -6.38
N PHE A 41 11.08 6.42 -6.36
CA PHE A 41 10.13 7.12 -7.20
C PHE A 41 10.47 6.83 -8.68
N PRO A 42 9.50 6.64 -9.57
CA PRO A 42 8.07 6.91 -9.39
C PRO A 42 7.24 5.70 -8.93
N PHE A 43 7.89 4.60 -8.57
CA PHE A 43 7.17 3.37 -8.17
C PHE A 43 6.66 3.45 -6.74
N SER A 44 7.36 4.20 -5.91
CA SER A 44 6.99 4.41 -4.51
C SER A 44 7.25 5.85 -4.12
N SER A 45 6.44 6.38 -3.22
CA SER A 45 6.69 7.69 -2.63
C SER A 45 6.14 7.75 -1.23
N ALA A 46 6.66 8.70 -0.43
CA ALA A 46 6.18 8.94 0.91
C ALA A 46 4.79 9.56 0.86
N VAL A 47 3.93 9.19 1.79
CA VAL A 47 2.60 9.79 1.94
C VAL A 47 2.69 10.93 2.93
N VAL A 48 2.30 12.12 2.49
CA VAL A 48 2.29 13.32 3.33
C VAL A 48 0.97 13.37 4.11
N GLY A 49 1.04 13.77 5.37
CA GLY A 49 -0.18 13.99 6.16
C GLY A 49 -0.53 12.85 7.10
N SER A 50 0.36 11.87 7.26
CA SER A 50 0.18 10.81 8.24
C SER A 50 1.13 10.99 9.41
N ARG A 51 0.70 10.57 10.58
CA ARG A 51 1.59 10.53 11.76
C ARG A 51 2.53 9.32 11.75
N TYR A 52 2.36 8.43 10.77
CA TYR A 52 3.24 7.28 10.57
C TYR A 52 4.00 7.44 9.27
N ALA A 53 5.04 6.66 9.09
CA ALA A 53 5.85 6.69 7.88
C ALA A 53 5.18 5.88 6.75
N LEU A 54 3.95 6.22 6.44
CA LEU A 54 3.21 5.57 5.34
C LEU A 54 3.87 5.89 4.01
N ARG A 55 3.82 4.92 3.12
CA ARG A 55 4.27 5.07 1.74
C ARG A 55 3.16 4.60 0.81
N GLU A 56 3.27 4.95 -0.45
CA GLU A 56 2.34 4.48 -1.46
C GLU A 56 3.08 3.79 -2.59
N LEU A 57 2.56 2.66 -3.03
CA LEU A 57 2.92 2.08 -4.33
C LEU A 57 2.13 2.82 -5.39
N ARG A 58 2.81 3.28 -6.42
CA ARG A 58 2.22 4.04 -7.52
C ARG A 58 2.09 3.11 -8.71
N ILE A 59 0.86 2.80 -9.07
CA ILE A 59 0.53 1.82 -10.09
C ILE A 59 -0.35 2.49 -11.14
N GLN A 60 0.01 2.35 -12.41
CA GLN A 60 -0.82 2.83 -13.51
C GLN A 60 -1.44 1.62 -14.20
N SER A 61 -2.74 1.68 -14.42
CA SER A 61 -3.47 0.61 -15.09
C SER A 61 -4.58 1.21 -15.95
N GLY A 62 -4.49 1.03 -17.27
CA GLY A 62 -5.47 1.56 -18.19
C GLY A 62 -5.64 3.08 -18.07
N GLY A 63 -4.55 3.79 -17.81
CA GLY A 63 -4.58 5.25 -17.64
C GLY A 63 -5.06 5.70 -16.28
N ARG A 64 -5.37 4.77 -15.36
CA ARG A 64 -5.87 5.11 -14.02
C ARG A 64 -4.76 4.99 -12.97
N PRO A 65 -4.68 5.95 -12.05
CA PRO A 65 -3.69 5.90 -10.97
C PRO A 65 -4.23 5.07 -9.81
N LEU A 66 -3.75 3.83 -9.70
CA LEU A 66 -4.03 2.98 -8.55
C LEU A 66 -2.94 3.20 -7.52
N ARG A 67 -3.31 3.19 -6.24
CA ARG A 67 -2.38 3.39 -5.14
C ARG A 67 -2.59 2.32 -4.09
N VAL A 68 -1.48 1.81 -3.52
CA VAL A 68 -1.53 0.91 -2.37
C VAL A 68 -0.76 1.57 -1.25
N LEU A 69 -1.44 1.88 -0.15
CA LEU A 69 -0.78 2.44 1.02
C LEU A 69 -0.14 1.31 1.81
N TYR A 70 1.12 1.49 2.18
CA TYR A 70 1.87 0.47 2.90
C TYR A 70 2.86 1.12 3.85
N ILE A 71 3.44 0.31 4.72
CA ILE A 71 4.43 0.77 5.68
C ILE A 71 5.40 -0.37 5.96
N PHE A 72 6.65 -0.04 6.26
CA PHE A 72 7.62 -1.04 6.69
C PHE A 72 7.55 -1.20 8.21
N ASP A 73 7.53 -2.43 8.69
CA ASP A 73 7.62 -2.71 10.11
C ASP A 73 9.08 -2.73 10.57
N THR A 74 9.31 -3.04 11.84
CA THR A 74 10.67 -3.04 12.40
C THR A 74 11.57 -4.13 11.83
N ARG A 75 10.99 -5.13 11.18
CA ARG A 75 11.73 -6.20 10.51
C ARG A 75 11.95 -5.90 9.03
N ARG A 76 11.48 -4.72 8.58
CA ARG A 76 11.52 -4.28 7.18
C ARG A 76 10.62 -5.10 6.27
N ASP A 77 9.60 -5.73 6.84
CA ASP A 77 8.53 -6.30 6.03
C ASP A 77 7.63 -5.16 5.56
N ALA A 78 7.22 -5.22 4.31
CA ALA A 78 6.28 -4.25 3.76
C ALA A 78 4.87 -4.74 4.05
N VAL A 79 4.12 -3.97 4.83
CA VAL A 79 2.75 -4.30 5.20
C VAL A 79 1.81 -3.53 4.30
N LEU A 80 1.13 -4.22 3.39
CA LEU A 80 0.16 -3.62 2.47
C LEU A 80 -1.13 -3.42 3.25
N LEU A 81 -1.54 -2.17 3.42
CA LEU A 81 -2.66 -1.84 4.29
C LEU A 81 -3.98 -1.72 3.53
N LEU A 82 -3.98 -0.99 2.43
CA LEU A 82 -5.21 -0.62 1.75
C LEU A 82 -4.91 -0.12 0.35
N GLY A 83 -5.75 -0.47 -0.61
CA GLY A 83 -5.60 0.02 -1.98
C GLY A 83 -6.79 0.85 -2.42
N GLY A 84 -6.62 1.59 -3.49
CA GLY A 84 -7.69 2.37 -4.07
C GLY A 84 -7.34 2.94 -5.43
N ASP A 85 -8.39 3.38 -6.13
CA ASP A 85 -8.30 4.05 -7.43
C ASP A 85 -8.43 5.55 -7.17
N LYS A 86 -7.40 6.30 -7.50
CA LYS A 86 -7.34 7.72 -7.22
C LYS A 86 -7.98 8.57 -8.32
N THR A 87 -8.45 7.95 -9.39
CA THR A 87 -8.99 8.66 -10.55
C THR A 87 -10.11 9.63 -10.13
N GLY A 88 -9.94 10.90 -10.46
CA GLY A 88 -10.97 11.92 -10.23
C GLY A 88 -11.34 12.14 -8.76
N ASP A 89 -10.46 11.77 -7.84
CA ASP A 89 -10.76 11.82 -6.41
C ASP A 89 -9.82 12.80 -5.70
N ASP A 90 -10.27 14.03 -5.52
CA ASP A 90 -9.49 15.07 -4.85
C ASP A 90 -9.27 14.81 -3.36
N ARG A 91 -10.09 13.92 -2.78
CA ARG A 91 -10.03 13.62 -1.35
C ARG A 91 -9.51 12.23 -1.05
N PHE A 92 -8.83 11.63 -2.02
CA PHE A 92 -8.35 10.27 -1.91
C PHE A 92 -7.53 10.05 -0.63
N TYR A 93 -6.50 10.85 -0.42
CA TYR A 93 -5.63 10.70 0.76
C TYR A 93 -6.35 11.09 2.04
N GLU A 94 -7.20 12.10 1.97
CA GLU A 94 -7.99 12.56 3.12
C GLU A 94 -8.85 11.42 3.67
N ARG A 95 -9.39 10.56 2.79
CA ARG A 95 -10.19 9.40 3.18
C ARG A 95 -9.34 8.20 3.55
N LEU A 96 -8.29 7.94 2.80
CA LEU A 96 -7.55 6.68 2.96
C LEU A 96 -6.53 6.72 4.09
N ILE A 97 -5.91 7.86 4.36
CA ILE A 97 -4.89 7.94 5.40
C ILE A 97 -5.43 7.52 6.77
N PRO A 98 -6.59 8.03 7.23
CA PRO A 98 -7.10 7.58 8.53
C PRO A 98 -7.40 6.09 8.59
N GLN A 99 -7.88 5.51 7.49
CA GLN A 99 -8.15 4.08 7.43
C GLN A 99 -6.84 3.28 7.51
N ALA A 100 -5.84 3.71 6.76
CA ALA A 100 -4.53 3.05 6.75
C ALA A 100 -3.88 3.12 8.13
N GLU A 101 -4.01 4.26 8.81
CA GLU A 101 -3.46 4.40 10.18
C GLU A 101 -4.12 3.43 11.14
N ARG A 102 -5.44 3.28 11.07
CA ARG A 102 -6.15 2.33 11.94
C ARG A 102 -5.74 0.89 11.63
N LEU A 103 -5.59 0.56 10.35
CA LEU A 103 -5.17 -0.78 9.96
C LEU A 103 -3.76 -1.07 10.45
N TRP A 104 -2.87 -0.09 10.38
CA TRP A 104 -1.51 -0.24 10.87
C TRP A 104 -1.50 -0.46 12.39
N GLU A 105 -2.29 0.32 13.12
CA GLU A 105 -2.38 0.18 14.58
C GLU A 105 -2.91 -1.20 14.98
N THR A 106 -3.93 -1.68 14.28
CA THR A 106 -4.47 -3.02 14.52
C THR A 106 -3.44 -4.10 14.22
N TYR A 107 -2.74 -3.96 13.09
CA TYR A 107 -1.70 -4.92 12.72
C TYR A 107 -0.61 -5.00 13.78
N GLN A 108 -0.16 -3.84 14.28
CA GLN A 108 0.88 -3.82 15.32
C GLN A 108 0.44 -4.55 16.58
N LYS A 109 -0.81 -4.35 16.99
CA LYS A 109 -1.35 -5.04 18.16
C LYS A 109 -1.40 -6.54 17.95
N GLU A 110 -1.85 -6.98 16.78
CA GLU A 110 -1.95 -8.40 16.45
C GLU A 110 -0.60 -9.08 16.41
N GLN A 111 0.45 -8.35 16.01
CA GLN A 111 1.81 -8.88 15.94
C GLN A 111 2.56 -8.72 17.25
N GLY A 112 1.96 -8.10 18.27
CA GLY A 112 2.60 -7.88 19.54
C GLY A 112 3.62 -6.74 19.55
N PHE A 113 3.62 -5.89 18.54
CA PHE A 113 4.46 -4.69 18.52
C PHE A 113 3.86 -3.61 19.38
N LYS A 114 4.71 -2.71 19.88
CA LYS A 114 4.27 -1.63 20.76
C LYS A 114 4.63 -0.27 20.22
#